data_af5c48e20d5f0882aa33aa823d229d07
#
_entry.id   af5c48e20d5f0882aa33aa823d229d07
#
_cell.length_a   1.000
_cell.length_b   1.000
_cell.length_c   1.000
_cell.angle_alpha   90.00
_cell.angle_beta   90.00
_cell.angle_gamma   90.00
#
_symmetry.space_group_name_H-M   'P 1'
#
loop_
_entity.id
_entity.type
_entity.pdbx_description
1 polymer ?
#
loop_
_entity_poly.entity_id
_entity_poly.type
_entity_poly.pdbx_seq_one_letter_code
_entity_poly.pdbx_strand_id
1 'polypeptide(L)'
;MRFRRSHFLCFVLIAMASTIRVPNGIAQMPGMSAMENSVGYLSSGTSIEPAATSESSSMVHGSLGSWTVMFHANAFVSDIQQTSPRGGDKFFSTNWMMPMLANKWAAHSLTLRTMLSLEPATVTDRRYPLLFQTGETAFGLPIVDGQHPHNFFTEIAGRYDFDVNDKTRLFLYGGPIGEPALGPTAFPHRSSASENPIAILGHHSQDSTHISYSVITAGVSAGPLQLETSTFHGQEPNENRWYIGTGKPDSYSARLSVAPTQNVAGQFSIGRINNREPHEQGLDTLRMTASIHHNLTLATGSLASSIMWGRNNDMIDFEERIFNSYALESTLNFKNRNWVWTRIENLDKDRTLLYGETQEALNIEETPIGRVQAYSFGYERDILRTQLWANIGLGFQFTTYGMTDEMKAVYGNSPRSFVFFLHLRPVGNMAAHMRAMHGH
;
A
#
# COMPACT_ATOMS: atom_id res chain seq x y z
N MET A 1 -11.53 -41.64 -13.37
CA MET A 1 -11.83 -40.55 -14.28
C MET A 1 -13.25 -40.05 -14.01
N ARG A 2 -13.44 -39.14 -13.06
CA ARG A 2 -14.69 -38.37 -12.83
C ARG A 2 -14.32 -37.02 -12.26
N PHE A 3 -14.31 -36.01 -13.14
CA PHE A 3 -14.18 -34.60 -12.80
C PHE A 3 -15.41 -34.17 -11.98
N ARG A 4 -15.22 -33.76 -10.71
CA ARG A 4 -16.22 -33.00 -9.97
C ARG A 4 -16.03 -31.51 -10.28
N ARG A 5 -17.01 -30.96 -10.95
CA ARG A 5 -17.19 -29.50 -11.14
C ARG A 5 -17.51 -28.88 -9.81
N SER A 6 -16.60 -28.10 -9.26
CA SER A 6 -16.84 -27.21 -8.13
C SER A 6 -17.20 -25.82 -8.69
N HIS A 7 -18.34 -25.33 -8.26
CA HIS A 7 -19.03 -24.19 -8.83
C HIS A 7 -18.31 -22.87 -8.59
N PHE A 8 -17.98 -22.19 -9.66
CA PHE A 8 -17.65 -20.80 -9.77
C PHE A 8 -18.95 -19.98 -9.62
N LEU A 9 -19.28 -19.57 -8.42
CA LEU A 9 -20.44 -18.70 -8.15
C LEU A 9 -20.03 -17.52 -7.29
N CYS A 10 -19.35 -16.54 -7.90
CA CYS A 10 -19.09 -15.23 -7.29
C CYS A 10 -18.75 -14.15 -8.32
N PHE A 11 -19.44 -14.12 -9.47
CA PHE A 11 -19.14 -13.12 -10.53
C PHE A 11 -20.37 -12.34 -11.02
N VAL A 12 -21.38 -12.08 -10.19
CA VAL A 12 -22.61 -11.39 -10.64
C VAL A 12 -23.01 -10.19 -9.77
N LEU A 13 -22.16 -9.60 -8.94
CA LEU A 13 -22.56 -8.43 -8.12
C LEU A 13 -21.92 -7.09 -8.54
N ILE A 14 -21.18 -7.01 -9.64
CA ILE A 14 -20.50 -5.76 -10.09
C ILE A 14 -21.24 -5.05 -11.25
N ALA A 15 -22.26 -5.62 -11.84
CA ALA A 15 -22.83 -5.09 -13.10
C ALA A 15 -24.10 -4.24 -12.97
N MET A 16 -24.59 -3.86 -11.79
CA MET A 16 -25.86 -3.12 -11.64
C MET A 16 -25.80 -1.80 -10.87
N ALA A 17 -24.76 -1.00 -11.02
CA ALA A 17 -24.70 0.34 -10.41
C ALA A 17 -24.45 1.50 -11.39
N SER A 18 -24.71 1.35 -12.68
CA SER A 18 -24.32 2.35 -13.67
C SER A 18 -25.41 3.38 -14.06
N THR A 19 -26.48 3.57 -13.30
CA THR A 19 -27.55 4.53 -13.65
C THR A 19 -28.05 5.42 -12.52
N ILE A 20 -27.21 5.80 -11.56
CA ILE A 20 -27.58 6.85 -10.60
C ILE A 20 -26.86 8.13 -11.00
N ARG A 21 -27.59 9.07 -11.64
CA ARG A 21 -27.14 10.45 -11.82
C ARG A 21 -27.08 11.14 -10.45
N VAL A 22 -25.87 11.40 -9.96
CA VAL A 22 -25.63 12.27 -8.80
C VAL A 22 -25.59 13.72 -9.29
N PRO A 23 -26.28 14.68 -8.64
CA PRO A 23 -26.22 16.08 -9.04
C PRO A 23 -24.81 16.65 -8.85
N ASN A 24 -24.30 17.34 -9.87
CA ASN A 24 -23.05 18.09 -9.82
C ASN A 24 -23.19 19.24 -8.81
N GLY A 25 -22.49 19.18 -7.70
CA GLY A 25 -22.48 20.24 -6.71
C GLY A 25 -21.50 19.96 -5.57
N ILE A 26 -20.20 19.82 -5.90
CA ILE A 26 -19.14 19.93 -4.89
C ILE A 26 -18.46 21.28 -5.14
N ALA A 27 -18.60 22.19 -4.18
CA ALA A 27 -17.83 23.43 -4.17
C ALA A 27 -16.35 23.08 -4.03
N GLN A 28 -15.56 23.34 -5.08
CA GLN A 28 -14.12 23.22 -5.06
C GLN A 28 -13.55 24.14 -3.97
N MET A 29 -12.92 23.54 -2.96
CA MET A 29 -12.14 24.31 -2.01
C MET A 29 -10.84 24.79 -2.67
N PRO A 30 -10.41 26.07 -2.48
CA PRO A 30 -9.11 26.52 -2.95
C PRO A 30 -8.00 25.72 -2.23
N GLY A 31 -7.23 24.96 -2.97
CA GLY A 31 -6.15 24.10 -2.43
C GLY A 31 -6.17 22.65 -2.90
N MET A 32 -7.30 22.14 -3.39
CA MET A 32 -7.41 20.78 -3.94
C MET A 32 -6.63 20.58 -5.25
N SER A 33 -6.32 21.65 -5.97
CA SER A 33 -5.67 21.57 -7.29
C SER A 33 -4.25 21.02 -7.29
N ALA A 34 -3.59 20.93 -6.14
CA ALA A 34 -2.21 20.44 -6.06
C ALA A 34 -2.11 18.90 -6.10
N MET A 35 -3.16 18.19 -5.70
CA MET A 35 -3.24 16.73 -5.77
C MET A 35 -4.09 16.25 -6.96
N GLU A 36 -4.83 17.15 -7.62
CA GLU A 36 -5.57 16.83 -8.84
C GLU A 36 -4.60 16.76 -10.02
N ASN A 37 -4.32 15.56 -10.46
CA ASN A 37 -3.75 15.34 -11.78
C ASN A 37 -4.88 15.38 -12.81
N SER A 38 -4.58 15.77 -14.06
CA SER A 38 -5.51 15.68 -15.18
C SER A 38 -6.07 14.27 -15.41
N VAL A 39 -5.41 13.25 -14.86
CA VAL A 39 -5.76 11.83 -15.02
C VAL A 39 -6.55 11.30 -13.82
N GLY A 40 -6.23 11.69 -12.59
CA GLY A 40 -6.86 11.15 -11.39
C GLY A 40 -6.31 11.78 -10.11
N TYR A 41 -6.53 11.14 -8.97
CA TYR A 41 -5.99 11.56 -7.67
C TYR A 41 -4.58 11.01 -7.49
N LEU A 42 -3.59 11.90 -7.29
CA LEU A 42 -2.21 11.50 -6.96
C LEU A 42 -2.16 10.93 -5.55
N SER A 43 -1.62 9.73 -5.42
CA SER A 43 -1.51 9.01 -4.15
C SER A 43 -0.04 8.80 -3.75
N SER A 44 0.42 7.58 -3.54
CA SER A 44 1.83 7.32 -3.22
C SER A 44 2.73 7.49 -4.45
N GLY A 45 3.94 8.03 -4.28
CA GLY A 45 4.87 8.27 -5.38
C GLY A 45 4.22 9.09 -6.50
N THR A 46 4.12 8.49 -7.67
CA THR A 46 3.44 9.04 -8.85
C THR A 46 2.19 8.24 -9.23
N SER A 47 1.76 7.29 -8.37
CA SER A 47 0.59 6.44 -8.61
C SER A 47 -0.73 7.23 -8.59
N ILE A 48 -1.73 6.69 -9.28
CA ILE A 48 -3.02 7.32 -9.48
C ILE A 48 -4.13 6.44 -8.91
N GLU A 49 -4.95 7.01 -8.03
CA GLU A 49 -6.26 6.53 -7.63
C GLU A 49 -7.37 7.19 -8.48
N PRO A 50 -8.61 6.66 -8.50
CA PRO A 50 -9.73 7.34 -9.14
C PRO A 50 -9.93 8.77 -8.63
N ALA A 51 -10.31 9.70 -9.50
CA ALA A 51 -10.55 11.10 -9.12
C ALA A 51 -11.67 11.26 -8.06
N ALA A 52 -12.61 10.30 -8.00
CA ALA A 52 -13.63 10.23 -6.95
C ALA A 52 -13.11 9.69 -5.60
N THR A 53 -11.78 9.52 -5.45
CA THR A 53 -11.18 9.21 -4.15
C THR A 53 -11.55 10.32 -3.18
N SER A 54 -12.32 9.96 -2.14
CA SER A 54 -12.55 10.91 -1.06
C SER A 54 -11.21 11.17 -0.39
N GLU A 55 -10.84 12.43 -0.23
CA GLU A 55 -9.71 12.77 0.61
C GLU A 55 -9.87 12.03 1.93
N SER A 56 -8.82 11.32 2.30
CA SER A 56 -8.89 10.53 3.52
C SER A 56 -9.22 11.50 4.67
N SER A 57 -10.11 11.07 5.55
CA SER A 57 -10.45 11.82 6.77
C SER A 57 -9.23 12.13 7.66
N SER A 58 -8.04 11.73 7.22
CA SER A 58 -6.74 11.85 7.89
C SER A 58 -5.83 12.92 7.29
N MET A 59 -6.33 13.79 6.40
CA MET A 59 -5.53 14.88 5.81
C MET A 59 -5.97 16.24 6.33
N VAL A 60 -5.00 17.05 6.76
CA VAL A 60 -5.20 18.43 7.25
C VAL A 60 -4.57 19.39 6.26
N HIS A 61 -5.29 20.44 5.89
CA HIS A 61 -4.86 21.45 4.94
C HIS A 61 -4.65 22.80 5.59
N GLY A 62 -3.70 23.55 5.05
CA GLY A 62 -3.41 24.92 5.43
C GLY A 62 -2.68 25.68 4.32
N SER A 63 -2.30 26.92 4.59
CA SER A 63 -1.53 27.75 3.67
C SER A 63 -0.42 28.51 4.39
N LEU A 64 0.71 28.68 3.72
CA LEU A 64 1.84 29.48 4.17
C LEU A 64 2.29 30.36 2.99
N GLY A 65 1.83 31.59 2.95
CA GLY A 65 2.00 32.47 1.79
C GLY A 65 1.35 31.85 0.55
N SER A 66 2.12 31.65 -0.53
CA SER A 66 1.67 31.01 -1.77
C SER A 66 1.73 29.48 -1.74
N TRP A 67 2.21 28.89 -0.65
CA TRP A 67 2.31 27.43 -0.50
C TRP A 67 1.06 26.86 0.13
N THR A 68 0.56 25.79 -0.43
CA THR A 68 -0.39 24.89 0.24
C THR A 68 0.41 23.95 1.14
N VAL A 69 0.03 23.88 2.41
CA VAL A 69 0.61 22.96 3.40
C VAL A 69 -0.40 21.87 3.65
N MET A 70 0.04 20.63 3.55
CA MET A 70 -0.78 19.45 3.82
C MET A 70 -0.08 18.57 4.83
N PHE A 71 -0.85 17.95 5.69
CA PHE A 71 -0.36 16.96 6.65
C PHE A 71 -1.29 15.75 6.62
N HIS A 72 -0.75 14.62 6.25
CA HIS A 72 -1.44 13.34 6.24
C HIS A 72 -0.75 12.39 7.22
N ALA A 73 -1.50 11.64 8.00
CA ALA A 73 -0.93 10.66 8.92
C ALA A 73 -1.92 9.55 9.23
N ASN A 74 -1.39 8.44 9.69
CA ASN A 74 -2.16 7.27 10.08
C ASN A 74 -1.39 6.52 11.16
N ALA A 75 -2.07 6.06 12.23
CA ALA A 75 -1.42 5.27 13.27
C ALA A 75 -2.39 4.24 13.87
N PHE A 76 -1.98 2.98 13.82
CA PHE A 76 -2.66 1.88 14.50
C PHE A 76 -1.86 1.46 15.73
N VAL A 77 -2.54 1.30 16.85
CA VAL A 77 -2.02 0.65 18.05
C VAL A 77 -2.74 -0.67 18.18
N SER A 78 -2.05 -1.75 17.93
CA SER A 78 -2.62 -3.07 17.65
C SER A 78 -2.16 -4.13 18.63
N ASP A 79 -3.08 -5.02 18.97
CA ASP A 79 -2.81 -6.30 19.63
C ASP A 79 -3.21 -7.43 18.68
N ILE A 80 -2.24 -8.22 18.23
CA ILE A 80 -2.43 -9.36 17.35
C ILE A 80 -2.34 -10.67 18.13
N GLN A 81 -3.26 -11.61 17.83
CA GLN A 81 -3.35 -12.92 18.45
C GLN A 81 -3.53 -13.96 17.34
N GLN A 82 -2.65 -14.97 17.26
CA GLN A 82 -2.68 -15.95 16.18
C GLN A 82 -2.75 -17.40 16.72
N THR A 83 -3.64 -18.19 16.13
CA THR A 83 -3.82 -19.61 16.47
C THR A 83 -3.13 -20.48 15.43
N SER A 84 -1.87 -20.79 15.64
CA SER A 84 -1.06 -21.68 14.78
C SER A 84 0.18 -22.10 15.57
N PRO A 85 0.77 -23.27 15.32
CA PRO A 85 2.11 -23.58 15.84
C PRO A 85 3.18 -22.55 15.47
N ARG A 86 2.95 -21.83 14.36
CA ARG A 86 3.82 -20.73 13.85
C ARG A 86 3.29 -19.36 14.20
N GLY A 87 2.15 -19.28 14.87
CA GLY A 87 1.52 -18.01 15.27
C GLY A 87 2.27 -17.32 16.39
N GLY A 88 2.06 -16.02 16.48
CA GLY A 88 2.61 -15.17 17.54
C GLY A 88 1.57 -14.20 18.05
N ASP A 89 1.84 -13.68 19.26
CA ASP A 89 1.05 -12.64 19.91
C ASP A 89 1.93 -11.42 20.10
N LYS A 90 1.44 -10.23 19.79
CA LYS A 90 2.23 -9.00 19.94
C LYS A 90 1.37 -7.76 20.05
N PHE A 91 1.79 -6.87 20.94
CA PHE A 91 1.34 -5.49 21.01
C PHE A 91 2.36 -4.58 20.30
N PHE A 92 1.92 -3.78 19.31
CA PHE A 92 2.79 -2.94 18.48
C PHE A 92 2.01 -1.76 17.89
N SER A 93 2.71 -0.84 17.23
CA SER A 93 2.08 0.21 16.45
C SER A 93 2.69 0.29 15.06
N THR A 94 1.84 0.25 14.04
CA THR A 94 2.17 0.68 12.68
C THR A 94 1.73 2.12 12.51
N ASN A 95 2.58 2.96 11.93
CA ASN A 95 2.28 4.39 11.85
C ASN A 95 3.12 5.09 10.78
N TRP A 96 2.59 6.20 10.28
CA TRP A 96 3.33 7.10 9.41
C TRP A 96 2.72 8.50 9.45
N MET A 97 3.54 9.50 9.10
CA MET A 97 3.14 10.88 8.94
C MET A 97 3.84 11.50 7.73
N MET A 98 3.09 12.30 6.95
CA MET A 98 3.56 12.89 5.71
C MET A 98 3.22 14.38 5.64
N PRO A 99 4.11 15.28 6.08
CA PRO A 99 4.04 16.69 5.73
C PRO A 99 4.34 16.90 4.24
N MET A 100 3.56 17.77 3.59
CA MET A 100 3.68 18.11 2.19
C MET A 100 3.57 19.62 1.99
N LEU A 101 4.31 20.13 1.01
CA LEU A 101 4.26 21.51 0.56
C LEU A 101 4.02 21.52 -0.95
N ALA A 102 3.05 22.28 -1.42
CA ALA A 102 2.78 22.43 -2.84
C ALA A 102 2.64 23.90 -3.22
N ASN A 103 3.20 24.27 -4.36
CA ASN A 103 3.06 25.60 -4.94
C ASN A 103 2.81 25.50 -6.44
N LYS A 104 1.97 26.38 -6.96
CA LYS A 104 1.66 26.47 -8.39
C LYS A 104 1.87 27.90 -8.87
N TRP A 105 2.59 28.05 -10.01
CA TRP A 105 2.80 29.34 -10.67
C TRP A 105 2.74 29.17 -12.18
N ALA A 106 1.86 29.93 -12.82
CA ALA A 106 1.58 29.79 -14.27
C ALA A 106 1.32 28.32 -14.67
N ALA A 107 2.11 27.79 -15.59
CA ALA A 107 2.03 26.42 -16.07
C ALA A 107 2.86 25.41 -15.23
N HIS A 108 3.41 25.83 -14.11
CA HIS A 108 4.33 25.01 -13.31
C HIS A 108 3.75 24.70 -11.94
N SER A 109 4.07 23.54 -11.39
CA SER A 109 3.85 23.24 -9.98
C SER A 109 4.99 22.44 -9.38
N LEU A 110 5.22 22.64 -8.09
CA LEU A 110 6.21 21.90 -7.31
C LEU A 110 5.53 21.37 -6.05
N THR A 111 5.65 20.07 -5.82
CA THR A 111 5.21 19.41 -4.60
C THR A 111 6.41 18.76 -3.92
N LEU A 112 6.63 19.08 -2.66
CA LEU A 112 7.64 18.46 -1.80
C LEU A 112 6.93 17.56 -0.79
N ARG A 113 7.43 16.34 -0.61
CA ARG A 113 6.88 15.36 0.33
C ARG A 113 7.98 14.79 1.19
N THR A 114 7.66 14.63 2.47
CA THR A 114 8.49 13.86 3.40
C THR A 114 7.55 12.95 4.18
N MET A 115 7.81 11.67 4.14
CA MET A 115 7.05 10.69 4.93
C MET A 115 7.98 10.02 5.94
N LEU A 116 7.51 9.95 7.18
CA LEU A 116 8.25 9.43 8.34
C LEU A 116 7.41 8.34 9.02
N SER A 117 8.07 7.34 9.59
CA SER A 117 7.44 6.32 10.42
C SER A 117 8.19 6.11 11.73
N LEU A 118 7.47 5.96 12.82
CA LEU A 118 8.03 5.60 14.13
C LEU A 118 8.04 4.08 14.36
N GLU A 119 7.73 3.26 13.35
CA GLU A 119 7.74 1.81 13.47
C GLU A 119 9.08 1.23 13.95
N PRO A 120 10.26 1.79 13.61
CA PRO A 120 11.52 1.31 14.18
C PRO A 120 11.58 1.36 15.72
N ALA A 121 10.77 2.22 16.35
CA ALA A 121 10.65 2.33 17.80
C ALA A 121 9.42 1.59 18.36
N THR A 122 8.38 1.40 17.58
CA THR A 122 7.08 0.88 18.06
C THR A 122 6.82 -0.59 17.66
N VAL A 123 7.63 -1.13 16.76
CA VAL A 123 7.65 -2.55 16.40
C VAL A 123 8.93 -3.17 16.94
N THR A 124 8.87 -3.68 18.17
CA THR A 124 10.00 -4.36 18.82
C THR A 124 10.39 -5.64 18.04
N ASP A 125 11.56 -6.19 18.32
CA ASP A 125 12.09 -7.42 17.67
C ASP A 125 12.15 -7.36 16.15
N ARG A 126 12.14 -6.14 15.57
CA ARG A 126 12.24 -5.84 14.14
C ARG A 126 11.17 -6.53 13.27
N ARG A 127 10.07 -7.00 13.87
CA ARG A 127 8.93 -7.59 13.14
C ARG A 127 7.69 -7.67 14.02
N TYR A 128 6.52 -7.73 13.39
CA TYR A 128 5.29 -8.16 14.04
C TYR A 128 4.75 -9.44 13.38
N PRO A 129 4.03 -10.32 14.12
CA PRO A 129 3.55 -11.57 13.59
C PRO A 129 2.62 -11.38 12.40
N LEU A 130 2.91 -12.08 11.31
CA LEU A 130 2.03 -12.13 10.14
C LEU A 130 2.25 -13.48 9.45
N LEU A 131 1.36 -14.42 9.71
CA LEU A 131 1.43 -15.78 9.18
C LEU A 131 1.61 -15.78 7.65
N PHE A 132 2.51 -16.62 7.17
CA PHE A 132 2.89 -16.78 5.76
C PHE A 132 3.61 -15.59 5.12
N GLN A 133 3.87 -14.52 5.85
CA GLN A 133 4.67 -13.42 5.31
C GLN A 133 6.16 -13.74 5.39
N THR A 134 6.86 -13.43 4.33
CA THR A 134 8.31 -13.57 4.16
C THR A 134 8.84 -12.34 3.45
N GLY A 135 10.11 -12.04 3.65
CA GLY A 135 10.83 -10.94 3.02
C GLY A 135 11.66 -10.18 4.04
N GLU A 136 12.80 -9.67 3.60
CA GLU A 136 13.81 -9.00 4.41
C GLU A 136 14.37 -9.83 5.58
N THR A 137 15.19 -9.20 6.43
CA THR A 137 15.86 -9.88 7.56
C THR A 137 15.60 -9.18 8.89
N ALA A 138 15.72 -9.93 9.96
CA ALA A 138 15.82 -9.45 11.33
C ALA A 138 16.92 -10.20 12.05
N PHE A 139 17.87 -9.47 12.64
CA PHE A 139 19.05 -10.04 13.33
C PHE A 139 19.91 -10.95 12.45
N GLY A 140 20.01 -10.63 11.15
CA GLY A 140 20.77 -11.40 10.16
C GLY A 140 20.11 -12.67 9.64
N LEU A 141 18.85 -12.93 10.02
CA LEU A 141 18.07 -14.09 9.59
C LEU A 141 16.86 -13.64 8.75
N PRO A 142 16.45 -14.40 7.72
CA PRO A 142 15.23 -14.14 6.98
C PRO A 142 14.01 -14.07 7.91
N ILE A 143 13.15 -13.09 7.68
CA ILE A 143 11.87 -13.00 8.39
C ILE A 143 10.89 -13.99 7.78
N VAL A 144 10.36 -14.87 8.63
CA VAL A 144 9.32 -15.84 8.29
C VAL A 144 8.19 -15.67 9.29
N ASP A 145 6.93 -15.71 8.80
CA ASP A 145 5.72 -15.48 9.58
C ASP A 145 5.75 -14.13 10.32
N GLY A 146 6.31 -13.12 9.67
CA GLY A 146 6.41 -11.78 10.23
C GLY A 146 6.55 -10.71 9.18
N GLN A 147 6.09 -9.51 9.52
CA GLN A 147 6.28 -8.31 8.71
C GLN A 147 7.30 -7.40 9.40
N HIS A 148 8.28 -6.96 8.64
CA HIS A 148 9.26 -5.96 9.07
C HIS A 148 8.62 -4.58 9.28
N PRO A 149 9.18 -3.72 10.15
CA PRO A 149 8.76 -2.32 10.27
C PRO A 149 9.22 -1.49 9.05
N HIS A 150 8.50 -0.45 8.75
CA HIS A 150 8.95 0.59 7.83
C HIS A 150 10.20 1.29 8.37
N ASN A 151 10.97 1.91 7.47
CA ASN A 151 12.08 2.79 7.85
C ASN A 151 11.54 4.07 8.49
N PHE A 152 12.38 4.75 9.30
CA PHE A 152 12.02 6.08 9.81
C PHE A 152 11.76 7.07 8.68
N PHE A 153 12.64 7.11 7.67
CA PHE A 153 12.40 7.85 6.44
C PHE A 153 11.82 6.92 5.39
N THR A 154 10.56 7.12 5.04
CA THR A 154 9.86 6.33 4.03
C THR A 154 9.73 7.06 2.70
N GLU A 155 9.72 8.41 2.70
CA GLU A 155 9.82 9.24 1.50
C GLU A 155 10.52 10.57 1.82
N ILE A 156 11.43 10.99 0.96
CA ILE A 156 11.97 12.35 0.86
C ILE A 156 12.09 12.64 -0.64
N ALA A 157 11.07 13.26 -1.21
CA ALA A 157 10.97 13.43 -2.65
C ALA A 157 10.30 14.75 -3.04
N GLY A 158 10.53 15.14 -4.28
CA GLY A 158 9.87 16.26 -4.92
C GLY A 158 9.27 15.85 -6.26
N ARG A 159 8.17 16.49 -6.63
CA ARG A 159 7.54 16.35 -7.94
C ARG A 159 7.41 17.74 -8.56
N TYR A 160 7.94 17.89 -9.75
CA TYR A 160 7.78 19.08 -10.59
C TYR A 160 6.90 18.73 -11.78
N ASP A 161 5.85 19.52 -12.01
CA ASP A 161 4.94 19.38 -13.13
C ASP A 161 4.99 20.61 -14.03
N PHE A 162 4.86 20.40 -15.34
CA PHE A 162 4.75 21.41 -16.36
C PHE A 162 3.53 21.15 -17.24
N ASP A 163 2.53 22.03 -17.17
CA ASP A 163 1.33 21.99 -18.00
C ASP A 163 1.65 22.51 -19.41
N VAL A 164 1.81 21.59 -20.38
CA VAL A 164 2.03 21.93 -21.79
C VAL A 164 0.77 22.58 -22.39
N ASN A 165 -0.39 22.06 -22.00
CA ASN A 165 -1.73 22.58 -22.30
C ASN A 165 -2.73 21.98 -21.30
N ASP A 166 -4.02 22.30 -21.43
CA ASP A 166 -5.09 21.88 -20.51
C ASP A 166 -5.25 20.34 -20.39
N LYS A 167 -4.70 19.57 -21.33
CA LYS A 167 -4.84 18.09 -21.38
C LYS A 167 -3.51 17.35 -21.24
N THR A 168 -2.38 18.05 -21.33
CA THR A 168 -1.07 17.41 -21.38
C THR A 168 -0.14 18.06 -20.35
N ARG A 169 0.41 17.21 -19.48
CA ARG A 169 1.37 17.59 -18.44
C ARG A 169 2.60 16.71 -18.52
N LEU A 170 3.77 17.31 -18.47
CA LEU A 170 5.03 16.64 -18.23
C LEU A 170 5.37 16.70 -16.75
N PHE A 171 6.02 15.67 -16.23
CA PHE A 171 6.48 15.71 -14.85
C PHE A 171 7.81 15.01 -14.64
N LEU A 172 8.51 15.46 -13.60
CA LEU A 172 9.69 14.83 -13.03
C LEU A 172 9.44 14.62 -11.53
N TYR A 173 9.69 13.42 -11.04
CA TYR A 173 9.59 13.07 -9.62
C TYR A 173 10.86 12.37 -9.20
N GLY A 174 11.29 12.58 -7.96
CA GLY A 174 12.36 11.81 -7.38
C GLY A 174 12.93 12.41 -6.11
N GLY A 175 13.87 11.67 -5.55
CA GLY A 175 14.54 12.03 -4.31
C GLY A 175 15.46 10.94 -3.81
N PRO A 176 16.14 11.19 -2.67
CA PRO A 176 16.97 10.18 -2.04
C PRO A 176 16.17 8.94 -1.60
N ILE A 177 14.89 9.12 -1.23
CA ILE A 177 13.95 8.05 -0.92
C ILE A 177 12.63 8.38 -1.63
N GLY A 178 12.06 7.41 -2.34
CA GLY A 178 10.80 7.59 -3.03
C GLY A 178 10.23 6.28 -3.55
N GLU A 179 9.14 6.39 -4.32
CA GLU A 179 8.45 5.27 -4.95
C GLU A 179 8.64 5.33 -6.46
N PRO A 180 9.33 4.36 -7.10
CA PRO A 180 9.44 4.29 -8.55
C PRO A 180 8.10 3.93 -9.20
N ALA A 181 7.99 4.15 -10.50
CA ALA A 181 6.82 3.80 -11.30
C ALA A 181 6.70 2.26 -11.48
N LEU A 182 6.48 1.54 -10.37
CA LEU A 182 6.38 0.08 -10.33
C LEU A 182 5.39 -0.35 -9.24
N GLY A 183 4.30 -0.95 -9.64
CA GLY A 183 3.25 -1.38 -8.72
C GLY A 183 2.00 -0.50 -8.73
N PRO A 184 0.92 -0.95 -8.08
CA PRO A 184 -0.25 -0.14 -7.73
C PRO A 184 0.13 0.88 -6.66
N THR A 185 -0.80 1.77 -6.32
CA THR A 185 -0.70 2.60 -5.10
C THR A 185 -0.33 1.76 -3.90
N ALA A 186 0.69 2.17 -3.14
CA ALA A 186 1.14 1.47 -1.95
C ALA A 186 0.00 1.27 -0.92
N PHE A 187 -0.04 0.13 -0.25
CA PHE A 187 -1.17 -0.26 0.60
C PHE A 187 -1.53 0.76 1.70
N PRO A 188 -0.58 1.51 2.32
CA PRO A 188 -0.95 2.51 3.32
C PRO A 188 -1.71 3.72 2.75
N HIS A 189 -1.59 3.96 1.44
CA HIS A 189 -2.21 5.08 0.73
C HIS A 189 -3.36 4.65 -0.19
N ARG A 190 -3.56 3.35 -0.39
CA ARG A 190 -4.62 2.81 -1.25
C ARG A 190 -5.96 2.88 -0.53
N SER A 191 -6.93 3.54 -1.11
CA SER A 191 -8.24 3.81 -0.48
C SER A 191 -8.98 2.54 -0.04
N SER A 192 -8.76 1.41 -0.70
CA SER A 192 -9.34 0.11 -0.35
C SER A 192 -8.63 -0.60 0.80
N ALA A 193 -7.45 -0.12 1.23
CA ALA A 193 -6.58 -0.77 2.21
C ALA A 193 -6.22 0.10 3.41
N SER A 194 -6.34 1.42 3.31
CA SER A 194 -5.83 2.39 4.31
C SER A 194 -6.40 2.22 5.73
N GLU A 195 -7.56 1.58 5.85
CA GLU A 195 -8.19 1.27 7.14
C GLU A 195 -7.80 -0.12 7.69
N ASN A 196 -6.98 -0.89 6.96
CA ASN A 196 -6.52 -2.20 7.40
C ASN A 196 -5.22 -2.06 8.21
N PRO A 197 -5.18 -2.51 9.48
CA PRO A 197 -4.02 -2.34 10.34
C PRO A 197 -2.81 -3.22 9.95
N ILE A 198 -3.02 -4.21 9.06
CA ILE A 198 -2.04 -5.24 8.73
C ILE A 198 -1.67 -5.18 7.25
N ALA A 199 -0.37 -5.31 6.96
CA ALA A 199 0.15 -5.37 5.60
C ALA A 199 -0.49 -6.49 4.77
N ILE A 200 -0.55 -6.29 3.47
CA ILE A 200 -0.99 -7.30 2.51
C ILE A 200 0.09 -8.38 2.35
N LEU A 201 -0.28 -9.66 2.31
CA LEU A 201 0.67 -10.76 2.12
C LEU A 201 1.35 -10.72 0.76
N GLY A 202 0.66 -10.18 -0.26
CA GLY A 202 1.20 -9.97 -1.60
C GLY A 202 2.18 -8.80 -1.74
N HIS A 203 2.52 -8.08 -0.66
CA HIS A 203 3.35 -6.88 -0.64
C HIS A 203 4.61 -7.01 -1.50
N HIS A 204 5.43 -8.06 -1.27
CA HIS A 204 6.69 -8.28 -1.98
C HIS A 204 6.54 -8.63 -3.48
N SER A 205 5.33 -8.82 -3.98
CA SER A 205 5.06 -9.04 -5.40
C SER A 205 4.25 -7.91 -6.04
N GLN A 206 3.74 -6.97 -5.25
CA GLN A 206 2.84 -5.92 -5.73
C GLN A 206 3.38 -4.52 -5.53
N ASP A 207 3.74 -4.13 -4.30
CA ASP A 207 4.01 -2.75 -3.94
C ASP A 207 5.21 -2.55 -2.98
N SER A 208 6.12 -3.53 -2.80
CA SER A 208 7.25 -3.41 -1.87
C SER A 208 8.25 -2.32 -2.25
N THR A 209 8.30 -1.90 -3.52
CA THR A 209 9.19 -0.82 -3.97
C THR A 209 8.74 0.58 -3.55
N HIS A 210 7.69 0.72 -2.73
CA HIS A 210 7.24 2.05 -2.28
C HIS A 210 8.26 2.77 -1.37
N ILE A 211 9.28 2.06 -0.87
CA ILE A 211 10.47 2.63 -0.21
C ILE A 211 11.69 2.18 -1.00
N SER A 212 12.10 2.97 -1.97
CA SER A 212 13.31 2.75 -2.76
C SER A 212 14.24 3.95 -2.66
N TYR A 213 15.54 3.71 -2.89
CA TYR A 213 16.53 4.78 -2.81
C TYR A 213 16.91 5.31 -4.18
N SER A 214 17.38 6.58 -4.22
CA SER A 214 17.88 7.23 -5.43
C SER A 214 16.89 7.19 -6.61
N VAL A 215 15.62 7.48 -6.34
CA VAL A 215 14.54 7.38 -7.32
C VAL A 215 14.52 8.61 -8.23
N ILE A 216 14.43 8.37 -9.53
CA ILE A 216 14.17 9.40 -10.57
C ILE A 216 13.09 8.83 -11.49
N THR A 217 11.98 9.54 -11.61
CA THR A 217 10.85 9.20 -12.49
C THR A 217 10.55 10.36 -13.41
N ALA A 218 10.42 10.09 -14.70
CA ALA A 218 9.92 11.05 -15.68
C ALA A 218 8.64 10.51 -16.32
N GLY A 219 7.69 11.39 -16.57
CA GLY A 219 6.42 10.95 -17.15
C GLY A 219 5.65 12.04 -17.88
N VAL A 220 4.63 11.61 -18.58
CA VAL A 220 3.67 12.43 -19.29
C VAL A 220 2.24 11.96 -18.97
N SER A 221 1.38 12.91 -18.65
CA SER A 221 -0.06 12.70 -18.55
C SER A 221 -0.75 13.35 -19.74
N ALA A 222 -1.66 12.62 -20.40
CA ALA A 222 -2.39 13.13 -21.55
C ALA A 222 -3.84 12.57 -21.55
N GLY A 223 -4.82 13.44 -21.30
CA GLY A 223 -6.21 13.03 -21.12
C GLY A 223 -6.33 12.00 -19.99
N PRO A 224 -6.89 10.80 -20.23
CA PRO A 224 -7.06 9.78 -19.20
C PRO A 224 -5.80 8.90 -18.97
N LEU A 225 -4.70 9.15 -19.66
CA LEU A 225 -3.51 8.30 -19.68
C LEU A 225 -2.33 8.98 -18.96
N GLN A 226 -1.53 8.20 -18.26
CA GLN A 226 -0.22 8.60 -17.75
C GLN A 226 0.79 7.50 -18.08
N LEU A 227 1.87 7.87 -18.74
CA LEU A 227 3.02 7.00 -19.01
C LEU A 227 4.25 7.53 -18.29
N GLU A 228 4.96 6.65 -17.61
CA GLU A 228 6.11 7.02 -16.78
C GLU A 228 7.20 5.94 -16.81
N THR A 229 8.42 6.37 -16.61
CA THR A 229 9.59 5.50 -16.46
C THR A 229 10.40 5.94 -15.26
N SER A 230 11.00 4.97 -14.57
CA SER A 230 11.85 5.24 -13.40
C SER A 230 13.17 4.52 -13.49
N THR A 231 14.19 5.13 -12.87
CA THR A 231 15.40 4.44 -12.42
C THR A 231 15.55 4.63 -10.92
N PHE A 232 16.05 3.62 -10.23
CA PHE A 232 16.15 3.58 -8.78
C PHE A 232 17.18 2.55 -8.31
N HIS A 233 17.54 2.56 -7.02
CA HIS A 233 18.31 1.50 -6.41
C HIS A 233 17.38 0.36 -6.02
N GLY A 234 17.65 -0.85 -6.53
CA GLY A 234 16.72 -1.99 -6.46
C GLY A 234 16.74 -2.73 -5.13
N GLN A 235 17.82 -2.64 -4.36
CA GLN A 235 17.91 -3.34 -3.10
C GLN A 235 16.93 -2.79 -2.07
N GLU A 236 16.18 -3.68 -1.44
CA GLU A 236 15.25 -3.35 -0.35
C GLU A 236 16.03 -2.81 0.86
N PRO A 237 15.37 -2.03 1.74
CA PRO A 237 16.00 -1.46 2.92
C PRO A 237 16.62 -2.54 3.82
N ASN A 238 17.78 -2.25 4.40
CA ASN A 238 18.42 -3.14 5.36
C ASN A 238 17.80 -3.01 6.77
N GLU A 239 18.27 -3.82 7.72
CA GLU A 239 17.76 -3.87 9.09
C GLU A 239 17.95 -2.57 9.89
N ASN A 240 18.80 -1.65 9.43
CA ASN A 240 19.00 -0.36 10.09
C ASN A 240 17.93 0.65 9.61
N ARG A 241 16.78 0.62 10.26
CA ARG A 241 15.59 1.38 9.89
C ARG A 241 15.67 2.89 10.17
N TRP A 242 16.72 3.36 10.84
CA TRP A 242 16.88 4.78 11.23
C TRP A 242 17.64 5.61 10.20
N TYR A 243 18.34 4.99 9.28
CA TYR A 243 19.18 5.68 8.30
C TYR A 243 18.50 5.79 6.93
N ILE A 244 18.92 6.81 6.20
CA ILE A 244 18.66 6.91 4.77
C ILE A 244 19.63 5.95 4.08
N GLY A 245 19.12 4.93 3.44
CA GLY A 245 19.91 4.07 2.59
C GLY A 245 20.38 4.84 1.35
N THR A 246 21.52 4.45 0.84
CA THR A 246 22.08 5.04 -0.38
C THR A 246 22.48 3.91 -1.32
N GLY A 247 22.29 4.12 -2.61
CA GLY A 247 22.71 3.22 -3.65
C GLY A 247 22.72 3.91 -5.00
N LYS A 248 23.51 3.42 -5.94
CA LYS A 248 23.41 3.89 -7.32
C LYS A 248 22.15 3.35 -7.95
N PRO A 249 21.46 4.12 -8.80
CA PRO A 249 20.37 3.58 -9.61
C PRO A 249 20.90 2.42 -10.47
N ASP A 250 20.37 1.23 -10.27
CA ASP A 250 20.75 -0.01 -10.94
C ASP A 250 19.53 -0.74 -11.53
N SER A 251 18.35 -0.28 -11.17
CA SER A 251 17.06 -0.85 -11.50
C SER A 251 16.22 0.13 -12.30
N TYR A 252 15.25 -0.37 -13.06
CA TYR A 252 14.41 0.46 -13.92
C TYR A 252 13.01 -0.12 -14.06
N SER A 253 12.04 0.77 -14.30
CA SER A 253 10.65 0.39 -14.49
C SER A 253 9.93 1.31 -15.46
N ALA A 254 8.76 0.84 -15.91
CA ALA A 254 7.78 1.64 -16.64
C ALA A 254 6.38 1.30 -16.15
N ARG A 255 5.50 2.32 -16.09
CA ARG A 255 4.09 2.17 -15.71
C ARG A 255 3.21 2.96 -16.67
N LEU A 256 2.16 2.31 -17.14
CA LEU A 256 1.03 2.92 -17.83
C LEU A 256 -0.15 2.93 -16.87
N SER A 257 -0.67 4.11 -16.58
CA SER A 257 -1.89 4.29 -15.79
C SER A 257 -3.01 4.85 -16.68
N VAL A 258 -4.24 4.46 -16.38
CA VAL A 258 -5.43 4.89 -17.11
C VAL A 258 -6.56 5.19 -16.13
N ALA A 259 -7.22 6.35 -16.27
CA ALA A 259 -8.41 6.71 -15.51
C ALA A 259 -9.55 7.06 -16.50
N PRO A 260 -10.29 6.06 -17.00
CA PRO A 260 -11.30 6.26 -18.03
C PRO A 260 -12.54 7.00 -17.51
N THR A 261 -12.76 7.00 -16.20
CA THR A 261 -13.85 7.69 -15.52
C THR A 261 -13.36 8.26 -14.18
N GLN A 262 -14.16 9.14 -13.57
CA GLN A 262 -13.86 9.66 -12.23
C GLN A 262 -13.82 8.57 -11.15
N ASN A 263 -14.49 7.44 -11.37
CA ASN A 263 -14.64 6.37 -10.39
C ASN A 263 -13.68 5.20 -10.60
N VAL A 264 -12.99 5.13 -11.74
CA VAL A 264 -12.14 3.99 -12.10
C VAL A 264 -10.78 4.47 -12.52
N ALA A 265 -9.75 3.87 -11.95
CA ALA A 265 -8.37 3.98 -12.40
C ALA A 265 -7.75 2.58 -12.48
N GLY A 266 -6.75 2.41 -13.31
CA GLY A 266 -5.99 1.17 -13.41
C GLY A 266 -4.57 1.42 -13.85
N GLN A 267 -3.71 0.43 -13.65
CA GLN A 267 -2.33 0.49 -14.12
C GLN A 267 -1.83 -0.88 -14.57
N PHE A 268 -0.83 -0.84 -15.42
CA PHE A 268 0.08 -1.95 -15.68
C PHE A 268 1.51 -1.44 -15.55
N SER A 269 2.35 -2.18 -14.85
CA SER A 269 3.77 -1.84 -14.71
C SER A 269 4.66 -3.05 -14.89
N ILE A 270 5.89 -2.80 -15.33
CA ILE A 270 6.96 -3.76 -15.47
C ILE A 270 8.27 -3.13 -15.02
N GLY A 271 9.10 -3.87 -14.31
CA GLY A 271 10.41 -3.39 -13.87
C GLY A 271 11.38 -4.50 -13.59
N ARG A 272 12.65 -4.23 -13.85
CA ARG A 272 13.77 -5.06 -13.40
C ARG A 272 14.33 -4.48 -12.12
N ILE A 273 14.39 -5.28 -11.08
CA ILE A 273 14.92 -4.96 -9.77
C ILE A 273 16.19 -5.80 -9.60
N ASN A 274 17.34 -5.16 -9.51
CA ASN A 274 18.61 -5.85 -9.34
C ASN A 274 18.96 -5.97 -7.86
N ASN A 275 19.53 -7.14 -7.46
CA ASN A 275 19.93 -7.44 -6.08
C ASN A 275 18.87 -7.08 -5.04
N ARG A 276 17.63 -7.50 -5.29
CA ARG A 276 16.45 -7.10 -4.50
C ARG A 276 16.62 -7.34 -3.00
N GLU A 277 17.04 -8.53 -2.63
CA GLU A 277 17.16 -8.92 -1.22
C GLU A 277 18.60 -8.79 -0.72
N PRO A 278 18.84 -8.06 0.40
CA PRO A 278 20.19 -7.89 0.93
C PRO A 278 20.89 -9.19 1.36
N HIS A 279 20.12 -10.21 1.73
CA HIS A 279 20.62 -11.50 2.20
C HIS A 279 20.78 -12.55 1.08
N GLU A 280 20.24 -12.28 -0.11
CA GLU A 280 20.28 -13.17 -1.26
C GLU A 280 20.99 -12.46 -2.43
N GLN A 281 22.31 -12.44 -2.39
CA GLN A 281 23.12 -11.73 -3.39
C GLN A 281 22.90 -12.31 -4.78
N GLY A 282 22.73 -11.41 -5.77
CA GLY A 282 22.51 -11.79 -7.16
C GLY A 282 21.05 -12.12 -7.49
N LEU A 283 20.13 -11.97 -6.54
CA LEU A 283 18.70 -12.11 -6.83
C LEU A 283 18.21 -10.93 -7.67
N ASP A 284 18.04 -11.15 -8.96
CA ASP A 284 17.40 -10.22 -9.88
C ASP A 284 15.93 -10.61 -10.06
N THR A 285 15.05 -9.62 -10.02
CA THR A 285 13.61 -9.83 -10.18
C THR A 285 13.07 -9.06 -11.38
N LEU A 286 12.37 -9.74 -12.28
CA LEU A 286 11.46 -9.10 -13.23
C LEU A 286 10.06 -9.06 -12.60
N ARG A 287 9.63 -7.87 -12.16
CA ARG A 287 8.31 -7.66 -11.59
C ARG A 287 7.33 -7.14 -12.63
N MET A 288 6.15 -7.71 -12.66
CA MET A 288 5.01 -7.20 -13.43
C MET A 288 3.81 -7.05 -12.50
N THR A 289 3.06 -5.97 -12.64
CA THR A 289 1.83 -5.77 -11.88
C THR A 289 0.71 -5.20 -12.74
N ALA A 290 -0.51 -5.52 -12.39
CA ALA A 290 -1.70 -4.86 -12.91
C ALA A 290 -2.71 -4.63 -11.80
N SER A 291 -3.42 -3.51 -11.85
CA SER A 291 -4.49 -3.23 -10.89
C SER A 291 -5.63 -2.44 -11.51
N ILE A 292 -6.81 -2.59 -10.91
CA ILE A 292 -7.99 -1.76 -11.16
C ILE A 292 -8.50 -1.28 -9.80
N HIS A 293 -8.71 0.01 -9.67
CA HIS A 293 -9.25 0.69 -8.51
C HIS A 293 -10.60 1.31 -8.86
N HIS A 294 -11.58 1.12 -8.00
CA HIS A 294 -12.91 1.70 -8.12
C HIS A 294 -13.30 2.40 -6.83
N ASN A 295 -13.53 3.71 -6.90
CA ASN A 295 -13.94 4.53 -5.76
C ASN A 295 -15.27 5.20 -6.07
N LEU A 296 -16.18 5.13 -5.10
CA LEU A 296 -17.53 5.68 -5.20
C LEU A 296 -17.81 6.53 -3.96
N THR A 297 -18.13 7.80 -4.16
CA THR A 297 -18.64 8.67 -3.10
C THR A 297 -20.12 8.39 -2.89
N LEU A 298 -20.51 8.14 -1.65
CA LEU A 298 -21.88 7.93 -1.21
C LEU A 298 -22.39 9.16 -0.46
N ALA A 299 -23.70 9.28 -0.28
CA ALA A 299 -24.30 10.40 0.46
C ALA A 299 -23.74 10.55 1.90
N THR A 300 -23.39 9.45 2.55
CA THR A 300 -22.84 9.44 3.91
C THR A 300 -21.65 8.48 4.04
N GLY A 301 -20.70 8.57 3.11
CA GLY A 301 -19.52 7.73 3.13
C GLY A 301 -18.91 7.49 1.75
N SER A 302 -18.23 6.36 1.61
CA SER A 302 -17.55 5.97 0.36
C SER A 302 -17.40 4.45 0.27
N LEU A 303 -17.28 3.95 -0.94
CA LEU A 303 -16.86 2.59 -1.23
C LEU A 303 -15.59 2.66 -2.07
N ALA A 304 -14.53 2.01 -1.62
CA ALA A 304 -13.30 1.85 -2.36
C ALA A 304 -13.01 0.35 -2.55
N SER A 305 -12.72 -0.07 -3.77
CA SER A 305 -12.41 -1.45 -4.09
C SER A 305 -11.25 -1.55 -5.07
N SER A 306 -10.41 -2.57 -4.91
CA SER A 306 -9.26 -2.81 -5.78
C SER A 306 -9.11 -4.29 -6.10
N ILE A 307 -8.75 -4.57 -7.35
CA ILE A 307 -8.29 -5.90 -7.78
C ILE A 307 -6.86 -5.72 -8.26
N MET A 308 -5.97 -6.57 -7.78
CA MET A 308 -4.53 -6.48 -8.08
C MET A 308 -3.97 -7.84 -8.44
N TRP A 309 -3.03 -7.83 -9.36
CA TRP A 309 -2.15 -8.92 -9.70
C TRP A 309 -0.71 -8.44 -9.63
N GLY A 310 0.15 -9.26 -9.05
CA GLY A 310 1.58 -9.08 -9.06
C GLY A 310 2.26 -10.38 -9.44
N ARG A 311 3.38 -10.28 -10.16
CA ARG A 311 4.22 -11.41 -10.53
C ARG A 311 5.68 -11.01 -10.38
N ASN A 312 6.40 -11.78 -9.60
CA ASN A 312 7.86 -11.79 -9.61
C ASN A 312 8.35 -12.98 -10.42
N ASN A 313 9.28 -12.73 -11.31
CA ASN A 313 10.12 -13.72 -11.91
C ASN A 313 11.52 -13.49 -11.33
N ASP A 314 11.83 -14.28 -10.33
CA ASP A 314 13.08 -14.21 -9.57
C ASP A 314 14.10 -15.10 -10.23
N MET A 315 15.30 -14.56 -10.49
CA MET A 315 16.42 -15.28 -11.09
C MET A 315 17.62 -15.20 -10.18
N ILE A 316 18.07 -16.36 -9.72
CA ILE A 316 19.29 -16.51 -8.94
C ILE A 316 20.09 -17.69 -9.51
N ASP A 317 21.40 -17.51 -9.75
CA ASP A 317 22.31 -18.55 -10.25
C ASP A 317 21.77 -19.33 -11.47
N PHE A 318 21.07 -18.63 -12.39
CA PHE A 318 20.40 -19.18 -13.58
C PHE A 318 19.17 -20.05 -13.31
N GLU A 319 18.68 -20.11 -12.06
CA GLU A 319 17.41 -20.71 -11.73
C GLU A 319 16.30 -19.65 -11.73
N GLU A 320 15.20 -19.96 -12.41
CA GLU A 320 14.02 -19.09 -12.51
C GLU A 320 12.92 -19.58 -11.57
N ARG A 321 12.44 -18.67 -10.70
CA ARG A 321 11.30 -18.92 -9.81
C ARG A 321 10.22 -17.90 -10.06
N ILE A 322 9.00 -18.35 -10.30
CA ILE A 322 7.87 -17.49 -10.63
C ILE A 322 6.86 -17.52 -9.49
N PHE A 323 6.59 -16.34 -8.92
CA PHE A 323 5.62 -16.13 -7.85
C PHE A 323 4.51 -15.20 -8.32
N ASN A 324 3.26 -15.65 -8.28
CA ASN A 324 2.10 -14.83 -8.58
C ASN A 324 1.34 -14.50 -7.31
N SER A 325 0.79 -13.30 -7.25
CA SER A 325 -0.09 -12.85 -6.18
C SER A 325 -1.33 -12.19 -6.78
N TYR A 326 -2.48 -12.47 -6.20
CA TYR A 326 -3.76 -11.88 -6.54
C TYR A 326 -4.39 -11.36 -5.26
N ALA A 327 -4.96 -10.16 -5.32
CA ALA A 327 -5.68 -9.60 -4.19
C ALA A 327 -6.94 -8.87 -4.65
N LEU A 328 -7.98 -8.99 -3.84
CA LEU A 328 -9.18 -8.18 -3.89
C LEU A 328 -9.35 -7.51 -2.54
N GLU A 329 -9.45 -6.20 -2.54
CA GLU A 329 -9.71 -5.39 -1.36
C GLU A 329 -10.98 -4.56 -1.57
N SER A 330 -11.75 -4.38 -0.52
CA SER A 330 -12.90 -3.48 -0.53
C SER A 330 -13.13 -2.90 0.85
N THR A 331 -13.24 -1.58 0.92
CA THR A 331 -13.54 -0.82 2.15
C THR A 331 -14.78 0.04 1.93
N LEU A 332 -15.79 -0.17 2.76
CA LEU A 332 -17.01 0.62 2.83
C LEU A 332 -16.97 1.52 4.07
N ASN A 333 -16.92 2.84 3.85
CA ASN A 333 -17.24 3.81 4.88
C ASN A 333 -18.74 4.10 4.84
N PHE A 334 -19.42 4.08 5.97
CA PHE A 334 -20.84 4.45 6.06
C PHE A 334 -21.11 5.31 7.29
N LYS A 335 -22.07 6.23 7.11
CA LYS A 335 -22.38 7.26 8.13
C LYS A 335 -21.15 8.08 8.53
N ASN A 336 -20.14 8.19 7.65
CA ASN A 336 -18.88 8.90 7.87
C ASN A 336 -18.18 8.59 9.23
N ARG A 337 -18.44 7.41 9.77
CA ARG A 337 -18.00 7.04 11.13
C ARG A 337 -17.67 5.56 11.29
N ASN A 338 -18.08 4.73 10.35
CA ASN A 338 -17.90 3.29 10.43
C ASN A 338 -17.23 2.80 9.16
N TRP A 339 -16.32 1.87 9.28
CA TRP A 339 -15.64 1.22 8.17
C TRP A 339 -15.78 -0.29 8.30
N VAL A 340 -16.10 -0.92 7.19
CA VAL A 340 -16.09 -2.38 7.04
C VAL A 340 -15.21 -2.69 5.86
N TRP A 341 -14.30 -3.62 6.00
CA TRP A 341 -13.47 -4.05 4.87
C TRP A 341 -13.36 -5.55 4.78
N THR A 342 -13.01 -5.98 3.58
CA THR A 342 -12.58 -7.34 3.29
C THR A 342 -11.32 -7.29 2.41
N ARG A 343 -10.44 -8.28 2.64
CA ARG A 343 -9.29 -8.55 1.78
C ARG A 343 -9.23 -10.04 1.51
N ILE A 344 -9.18 -10.41 0.25
CA ILE A 344 -9.02 -11.78 -0.22
C ILE A 344 -7.71 -11.84 -1.00
N GLU A 345 -6.82 -12.70 -0.56
CA GLU A 345 -5.51 -12.89 -1.18
C GLU A 345 -5.34 -14.33 -1.62
N ASN A 346 -4.67 -14.54 -2.75
CA ASN A 346 -4.33 -15.86 -3.27
C ASN A 346 -2.97 -15.75 -3.95
N LEU A 347 -1.93 -16.31 -3.32
CA LEU A 347 -0.55 -16.05 -3.73
C LEU A 347 0.36 -17.25 -3.58
N ASP A 348 1.43 -17.23 -4.37
CA ASP A 348 2.54 -18.16 -4.26
C ASP A 348 3.50 -17.69 -3.17
N LYS A 349 4.01 -18.63 -2.39
CA LYS A 349 5.06 -18.40 -1.37
C LYS A 349 6.17 -19.42 -1.54
N ASP A 350 7.39 -19.01 -1.19
CA ASP A 350 8.52 -19.92 -1.12
C ASP A 350 8.33 -20.90 0.06
N ARG A 351 8.16 -22.17 -0.26
CA ARG A 351 7.92 -23.24 0.72
C ARG A 351 9.19 -23.58 1.49
N THR A 352 10.35 -23.51 0.85
CA THR A 352 11.63 -23.82 1.50
C THR A 352 11.87 -22.84 2.64
N LEU A 353 11.56 -21.56 2.41
CA LEU A 353 11.65 -20.53 3.42
C LEU A 353 10.61 -20.71 4.54
N LEU A 354 9.35 -21.06 4.19
CA LEU A 354 8.28 -21.28 5.17
C LEU A 354 8.49 -22.51 6.03
N TYR A 355 9.07 -23.58 5.51
CA TYR A 355 9.30 -24.80 6.26
C TYR A 355 10.60 -24.79 7.06
N GLY A 356 11.66 -24.18 6.51
CA GLY A 356 12.97 -24.17 7.12
C GLY A 356 13.44 -25.59 7.45
N GLU A 357 14.07 -25.80 8.60
CA GLU A 357 14.56 -27.12 9.06
C GLU A 357 13.45 -28.16 9.24
N THR A 358 12.17 -27.74 9.34
CA THR A 358 11.03 -28.66 9.47
C THR A 358 10.81 -29.51 8.23
N GLN A 359 11.27 -29.05 7.06
CA GLN A 359 11.17 -29.76 5.78
C GLN A 359 11.85 -31.12 5.83
N GLU A 360 13.09 -31.19 6.32
CA GLU A 360 13.85 -32.45 6.46
C GLU A 360 13.18 -33.38 7.46
N ALA A 361 12.74 -32.83 8.62
CA ALA A 361 12.11 -33.62 9.68
C ALA A 361 10.79 -34.27 9.25
N LEU A 362 10.03 -33.65 8.33
CA LEU A 362 8.77 -34.16 7.83
C LEU A 362 8.89 -34.92 6.51
N ASN A 363 10.10 -35.05 5.95
CA ASN A 363 10.35 -35.69 4.64
C ASN A 363 9.43 -35.15 3.54
N ILE A 364 9.25 -33.84 3.51
CA ILE A 364 8.39 -33.14 2.53
C ILE A 364 9.18 -32.99 1.23
N GLU A 365 8.56 -33.34 0.11
CA GLU A 365 9.15 -33.21 -1.22
C GLU A 365 9.52 -31.74 -1.52
N GLU A 366 10.73 -31.50 -2.05
CA GLU A 366 11.24 -30.16 -2.40
C GLU A 366 10.48 -29.55 -3.58
N THR A 367 9.29 -29.08 -3.35
CA THR A 367 8.60 -28.22 -4.31
C THR A 367 8.68 -26.78 -3.82
N PRO A 368 9.40 -25.89 -4.53
CA PRO A 368 9.74 -24.57 -3.99
C PRO A 368 8.54 -23.64 -3.79
N ILE A 369 7.40 -23.91 -4.44
CA ILE A 369 6.24 -23.02 -4.45
C ILE A 369 5.05 -23.66 -3.74
N GLY A 370 4.50 -22.95 -2.73
CA GLY A 370 3.25 -23.29 -2.07
C GLY A 370 2.19 -22.20 -2.27
N ARG A 371 0.93 -22.61 -2.47
CA ARG A 371 -0.20 -21.68 -2.62
C ARG A 371 -0.83 -21.39 -1.26
N VAL A 372 -0.95 -20.10 -0.93
CA VAL A 372 -1.58 -19.61 0.29
C VAL A 372 -2.76 -18.71 -0.08
N GLN A 373 -3.84 -18.82 0.67
CA GLN A 373 -4.99 -17.93 0.59
C GLN A 373 -5.20 -17.27 1.96
N ALA A 374 -5.55 -15.99 1.96
CA ALA A 374 -5.94 -15.29 3.17
C ALA A 374 -7.29 -14.61 2.94
N TYR A 375 -8.17 -14.72 3.92
CA TYR A 375 -9.51 -14.13 3.91
C TYR A 375 -9.66 -13.27 5.15
N SER A 376 -9.59 -11.97 4.98
CA SER A 376 -9.67 -10.99 6.07
C SER A 376 -10.99 -10.26 6.02
N PHE A 377 -11.55 -10.02 7.20
CA PHE A 377 -12.70 -9.17 7.43
C PHE A 377 -12.42 -8.27 8.63
N GLY A 378 -12.73 -6.98 8.51
CA GLY A 378 -12.53 -6.02 9.60
C GLY A 378 -13.68 -5.04 9.72
N TYR A 379 -13.78 -4.45 10.90
CA TYR A 379 -14.70 -3.39 11.24
C TYR A 379 -14.03 -2.39 12.17
N GLU A 380 -14.30 -1.13 11.93
CA GLU A 380 -13.86 -0.03 12.78
C GLU A 380 -14.97 0.99 12.95
N ARG A 381 -15.01 1.63 14.12
CA ARG A 381 -15.87 2.77 14.41
C ARG A 381 -15.12 3.86 15.12
N ASP A 382 -15.28 5.11 14.69
CA ASP A 382 -14.87 6.28 15.45
C ASP A 382 -15.61 6.35 16.76
N ILE A 383 -14.90 6.16 17.87
CA ILE A 383 -15.43 6.25 19.23
C ILE A 383 -15.27 7.66 19.79
N LEU A 384 -14.21 8.38 19.37
CA LEU A 384 -13.96 9.77 19.71
C LEU A 384 -13.70 10.57 18.44
N ARG A 385 -14.45 11.64 18.25
CA ARG A 385 -14.28 12.60 17.16
C ARG A 385 -14.02 13.96 17.74
N THR A 386 -12.80 14.45 17.55
CA THR A 386 -12.44 15.79 17.98
C THR A 386 -12.44 16.73 16.79
N GLN A 387 -12.77 17.98 17.01
CA GLN A 387 -12.67 18.99 15.94
C GLN A 387 -11.26 19.58 15.81
N LEU A 388 -10.37 19.26 16.76
CA LEU A 388 -9.10 19.94 16.92
C LEU A 388 -7.87 19.10 16.60
N TRP A 389 -7.86 17.77 16.83
CA TRP A 389 -6.60 17.00 16.78
C TRP A 389 -6.68 15.72 15.97
N ALA A 390 -7.47 14.76 16.45
CA ALA A 390 -7.56 13.46 15.84
C ALA A 390 -8.89 12.77 16.12
N ASN A 391 -9.36 11.96 15.20
CA ASN A 391 -10.36 10.95 15.48
C ASN A 391 -9.67 9.72 16.04
N ILE A 392 -10.34 9.04 16.96
CA ILE A 392 -9.90 7.76 17.50
C ILE A 392 -10.96 6.72 17.13
N GLY A 393 -10.55 5.75 16.33
CA GLY A 393 -11.31 4.58 15.99
C GLY A 393 -10.98 3.42 16.91
N LEU A 394 -11.94 2.54 17.13
CA LEU A 394 -11.76 1.23 17.76
C LEU A 394 -12.20 0.19 16.73
N GLY A 395 -11.34 -0.78 16.47
CA GLY A 395 -11.62 -1.78 15.45
C GLY A 395 -11.07 -3.15 15.77
N PHE A 396 -11.48 -4.10 14.92
CA PHE A 396 -10.95 -5.45 14.93
C PHE A 396 -10.84 -5.97 13.49
N GLN A 397 -9.93 -6.92 13.30
CA GLN A 397 -9.82 -7.72 12.09
C GLN A 397 -9.70 -9.20 12.43
N PHE A 398 -10.37 -10.02 11.66
CA PHE A 398 -10.24 -11.47 11.66
C PHE A 398 -9.70 -11.93 10.32
N THR A 399 -8.72 -12.85 10.33
CA THR A 399 -8.18 -13.47 9.12
C THR A 399 -8.15 -14.99 9.31
N THR A 400 -8.57 -15.72 8.28
CA THR A 400 -8.41 -17.17 8.17
C THR A 400 -7.65 -17.51 6.91
N TYR A 401 -6.96 -18.66 6.90
CA TYR A 401 -6.04 -19.02 5.84
C TYR A 401 -6.40 -20.35 5.21
N GLY A 402 -6.27 -20.43 3.87
CA GLY A 402 -6.25 -21.64 3.08
C GLY A 402 -4.83 -21.97 2.65
N MET A 403 -4.48 -23.24 2.64
CA MET A 403 -3.15 -23.70 2.26
C MET A 403 -3.20 -25.15 1.74
N THR A 404 -2.11 -25.64 1.19
CA THR A 404 -1.97 -27.05 0.79
C THR A 404 -1.95 -27.98 2.01
N ASP A 405 -2.24 -29.25 1.80
CA ASP A 405 -2.29 -30.22 2.91
C ASP A 405 -0.93 -30.41 3.59
N GLU A 406 0.16 -30.30 2.83
CA GLU A 406 1.53 -30.40 3.37
C GLU A 406 1.82 -29.24 4.33
N MET A 407 1.38 -28.03 4.01
CA MET A 407 1.57 -26.86 4.89
C MET A 407 0.82 -27.00 6.22
N LYS A 408 -0.25 -27.81 6.28
CA LYS A 408 -0.99 -28.04 7.52
C LYS A 408 -0.16 -28.76 8.58
N ALA A 409 0.84 -29.53 8.18
CA ALA A 409 1.76 -30.16 9.11
C ALA A 409 2.57 -29.14 9.92
N VAL A 410 2.88 -27.98 9.32
CA VAL A 410 3.67 -26.89 9.92
C VAL A 410 2.77 -25.86 10.61
N TYR A 411 1.66 -25.50 9.96
CA TYR A 411 0.79 -24.38 10.39
C TYR A 411 -0.44 -24.79 11.17
N GLY A 412 -0.73 -26.09 11.24
CA GLY A 412 -1.99 -26.63 11.78
C GLY A 412 -3.14 -26.56 10.76
N ASN A 413 -4.24 -27.20 11.09
CA ASN A 413 -5.37 -27.39 10.15
C ASN A 413 -6.15 -26.12 9.81
N SER A 414 -6.17 -25.12 10.69
CA SER A 414 -6.99 -23.93 10.54
C SER A 414 -6.36 -22.73 11.28
N PRO A 415 -5.23 -22.20 10.79
CA PRO A 415 -4.63 -21.01 11.37
C PRO A 415 -5.57 -19.81 11.24
N ARG A 416 -5.58 -18.96 12.25
CA ARG A 416 -6.40 -17.76 12.33
C ARG A 416 -5.60 -16.64 12.96
N SER A 417 -5.95 -15.42 12.60
CA SER A 417 -5.38 -14.21 13.19
C SER A 417 -6.50 -13.27 13.61
N PHE A 418 -6.38 -12.72 14.80
CA PHE A 418 -7.26 -11.69 15.36
C PHE A 418 -6.41 -10.46 15.63
N VAL A 419 -6.87 -9.29 15.22
CA VAL A 419 -6.23 -8.02 15.51
C VAL A 419 -7.25 -7.10 16.14
N PHE A 420 -6.97 -6.61 17.32
CA PHE A 420 -7.72 -5.54 17.98
C PHE A 420 -6.88 -4.27 17.93
N PHE A 421 -7.47 -3.13 17.61
CA PHE A 421 -6.67 -1.93 17.44
C PHE A 421 -7.42 -0.64 17.80
N LEU A 422 -6.64 0.35 18.18
CA LEU A 422 -7.01 1.76 18.17
C LEU A 422 -6.40 2.39 16.93
N HIS A 423 -7.18 3.19 16.22
CA HIS A 423 -6.77 3.91 15.03
C HIS A 423 -6.82 5.41 15.28
N LEU A 424 -5.70 6.10 15.07
CA LEU A 424 -5.59 7.55 15.25
C LEU A 424 -5.42 8.20 13.86
N ARG A 425 -6.32 9.13 13.55
CA ARG A 425 -6.31 9.89 12.31
C ARG A 425 -6.34 11.38 12.60
N PRO A 426 -5.41 12.20 12.09
CA PRO A 426 -5.50 13.65 12.21
C PRO A 426 -6.75 14.16 11.49
N VAL A 427 -7.39 15.17 12.07
CA VAL A 427 -8.57 15.81 11.49
C VAL A 427 -8.51 17.31 11.70
N GLY A 428 -9.18 18.05 10.84
CA GLY A 428 -9.37 19.49 11.02
C GLY A 428 -8.67 20.35 9.96
N ASN A 429 -8.74 21.65 10.20
CA ASN A 429 -8.11 22.67 9.35
C ASN A 429 -6.92 23.26 10.12
N MET A 430 -5.73 23.26 9.52
CA MET A 430 -4.49 23.76 10.15
C MET A 430 -4.61 25.21 10.59
N ALA A 431 -5.35 26.04 9.85
CA ALA A 431 -5.60 27.44 10.25
C ALA A 431 -6.46 27.56 11.51
N ALA A 432 -7.38 26.63 11.74
CA ALA A 432 -8.17 26.58 12.98
C ALA A 432 -7.31 26.12 14.18
N HIS A 433 -6.40 25.17 13.94
CA HIS A 433 -5.43 24.71 14.94
C HIS A 433 -4.46 25.82 15.36
N MET A 434 -3.88 26.55 14.41
CA MET A 434 -2.97 27.66 14.72
C MET A 434 -3.65 28.80 15.49
N ARG A 435 -4.91 29.13 15.15
CA ARG A 435 -5.69 30.12 15.90
C ARG A 435 -5.98 29.68 17.34
N ALA A 436 -6.27 28.40 17.55
CA ALA A 436 -6.50 27.86 18.88
C ALA A 436 -5.23 27.88 19.76
N MET A 437 -4.04 27.73 19.16
CA MET A 437 -2.76 27.77 19.88
C MET A 437 -2.29 29.21 20.18
N HIS A 438 -2.73 30.22 19.43
CA HIS A 438 -2.32 31.62 19.60
C HIS A 438 -3.39 32.47 20.34
N GLY A 439 -4.48 31.86 20.73
CA GLY A 439 -5.60 32.51 21.44
C GLY A 439 -5.58 32.35 22.96
N HIS A 440 -4.42 32.05 23.54
CA HIS A 440 -4.19 32.06 25.00
C HIS A 440 -3.13 33.08 25.38
#